data_75bcbe6dba5c9fb3373b60dd7493235d
#
_entry.id   75bcbe6dba5c9fb3373b60dd7493235d
#
_cell.length_a   1.000
_cell.length_b   1.000
_cell.length_c   1.000
_cell.angle_alpha   90.00
_cell.angle_beta   90.00
_cell.angle_gamma   90.00
#
_symmetry.space_group_name_H-M   'P 1'
#
loop_
_entity.id
_entity.type
_entity.pdbx_description
1 polymer ?
#
loop_
_entity_poly.entity_id
_entity_poly.type
_entity_poly.pdbx_seq_one_letter_code
_entity_poly.pdbx_strand_id
1 'polypeptide(L)'
;MARLVLARRARRELLELSWPLIDAIEDVLGLLEREPWAGHELRGRLHGLYSLRVGAYRIFYQLTESGKTVRVAAIRHRSTAYGSDPR
;
A
#
# COMPACT_ATOMS: atom_id res chain seq x y z
N MET A 1 17.56 -2.75 -2.29
CA MET A 1 16.13 -2.94 -2.56
C MET A 1 15.42 -3.24 -1.25
N ALA A 2 14.28 -2.61 -1.03
CA ALA A 2 13.53 -2.83 0.20
C ALA A 2 12.84 -4.20 0.17
N ARG A 3 12.64 -4.75 1.34
CA ARG A 3 11.87 -5.98 1.50
C ARG A 3 10.38 -5.62 1.48
N LEU A 4 9.57 -6.37 0.73
CA LEU A 4 8.14 -6.16 0.64
C LEU A 4 7.40 -7.23 1.43
N VAL A 5 6.51 -6.79 2.32
CA VAL A 5 5.69 -7.69 3.12
C VAL A 5 4.24 -7.23 3.01
N LEU A 6 3.32 -8.16 2.72
CA LEU A 6 1.89 -7.84 2.71
C LEU A 6 1.25 -8.34 3.99
N ALA A 7 0.56 -7.44 4.69
CA ALA A 7 -0.30 -7.85 5.79
C ALA A 7 -1.38 -8.80 5.26
N ARG A 8 -1.89 -9.66 6.13
CA ARG A 8 -2.90 -10.65 5.74
C ARG A 8 -4.09 -9.99 5.06
N ARG A 9 -4.58 -8.88 5.61
CA ARG A 9 -5.71 -8.15 5.03
C ARG A 9 -5.38 -7.61 3.64
N ALA A 10 -4.20 -7.04 3.48
CA ALA A 10 -3.78 -6.50 2.18
C ALA A 10 -3.71 -7.60 1.13
N ARG A 11 -3.17 -8.74 1.50
CA ARG A 11 -3.10 -9.88 0.58
C ARG A 11 -4.48 -10.34 0.16
N ARG A 12 -5.42 -10.43 1.10
CA ARG A 12 -6.79 -10.80 0.79
C ARG A 12 -7.44 -9.77 -0.13
N GLU A 13 -7.25 -8.48 0.17
CA GLU A 13 -7.82 -7.42 -0.65
C GLU A 13 -7.27 -7.46 -2.08
N LEU A 14 -5.97 -7.72 -2.22
CA LEU A 14 -5.36 -7.85 -3.54
C LEU A 14 -5.97 -8.99 -4.34
N LEU A 15 -6.16 -10.15 -3.70
CA LEU A 15 -6.65 -11.33 -4.39
C LEU A 15 -8.12 -11.23 -4.77
N GLU A 16 -8.86 -10.29 -4.19
CA GLU A 16 -10.26 -10.04 -4.54
C GLU A 16 -10.43 -9.12 -5.76
N LEU A 17 -9.35 -8.56 -6.26
CA LEU A 17 -9.41 -7.65 -7.40
C LEU A 17 -9.45 -8.40 -8.72
N SER A 18 -9.93 -7.71 -9.77
CA SER A 18 -9.89 -8.26 -11.12
C SER A 18 -8.43 -8.35 -11.59
N TRP A 19 -8.19 -9.25 -12.54
CA TRP A 19 -6.82 -9.55 -12.99
C TRP A 19 -6.04 -8.33 -13.48
N PRO A 20 -6.61 -7.45 -14.32
CA PRO A 20 -5.84 -6.27 -14.74
C PRO A 20 -5.43 -5.35 -13.61
N LEU A 21 -6.27 -5.24 -12.56
CA LEU A 21 -5.94 -4.44 -11.37
C LEU A 21 -4.83 -5.09 -10.56
N ILE A 22 -4.85 -6.41 -10.42
CA ILE A 22 -3.79 -7.12 -9.72
C ILE A 22 -2.45 -6.83 -10.37
N ASP A 23 -2.37 -6.92 -11.71
CA ASP A 23 -1.14 -6.63 -12.43
C ASP A 23 -0.66 -5.20 -12.18
N ALA A 24 -1.56 -4.23 -12.27
CA ALA A 24 -1.20 -2.83 -12.08
C ALA A 24 -0.68 -2.58 -10.65
N ILE A 25 -1.32 -3.19 -9.66
CA ILE A 25 -0.90 -3.03 -8.29
C ILE A 25 0.43 -3.74 -8.04
N GLU A 26 0.63 -4.92 -8.60
CA GLU A 26 1.89 -5.63 -8.46
C GLU A 26 3.06 -4.85 -9.05
N ASP A 27 2.84 -4.15 -10.17
CA ASP A 27 3.85 -3.28 -10.74
C ASP A 27 4.24 -2.16 -9.76
N VAL A 28 3.25 -1.57 -9.10
CA VAL A 28 3.50 -0.52 -8.12
C VAL A 28 4.19 -1.07 -6.87
N LEU A 29 3.83 -2.28 -6.45
CA LEU A 29 4.52 -2.92 -5.33
C LEU A 29 5.99 -3.14 -5.67
N GLY A 30 6.29 -3.51 -6.91
CA GLY A 30 7.68 -3.61 -7.37
C GLY A 30 8.40 -2.26 -7.36
N LEU A 31 7.68 -1.19 -7.71
CA LEU A 31 8.23 0.15 -7.59
C LEU A 31 8.58 0.48 -6.13
N LEU A 32 7.72 0.11 -5.19
CA LEU A 32 7.96 0.38 -3.78
C LEU A 32 9.17 -0.37 -3.23
N GLU A 33 9.50 -1.52 -3.78
CA GLU A 33 10.74 -2.21 -3.41
C GLU A 33 11.97 -1.39 -3.77
N ARG A 34 11.91 -0.66 -4.88
CA ARG A 34 13.00 0.18 -5.36
C ARG A 34 12.97 1.58 -4.77
N GLU A 35 11.77 2.11 -4.54
CA GLU A 35 11.56 3.49 -4.08
C GLU A 35 10.52 3.50 -2.96
N PRO A 36 10.90 3.04 -1.77
CA PRO A 36 9.94 2.93 -0.66
C PRO A 36 9.32 4.26 -0.23
N TRP A 37 9.96 5.38 -0.55
CA TRP A 37 9.48 6.71 -0.17
C TRP A 37 8.59 7.35 -1.25
N ALA A 38 8.19 6.59 -2.28
CA ALA A 38 7.45 7.14 -3.43
C ALA A 38 6.05 7.65 -3.07
N GLY A 39 5.40 7.08 -2.06
CA GLY A 39 4.07 7.50 -1.65
C GLY A 39 4.09 8.74 -0.77
N HIS A 40 2.89 9.18 -0.37
CA HIS A 40 2.73 10.34 0.50
C HIS A 40 2.54 9.89 1.93
N GLU A 41 3.33 10.44 2.84
CA GLU A 41 3.11 10.19 4.26
C GLU A 41 1.85 10.91 4.72
N LEU A 42 0.98 10.19 5.41
CA LEU A 42 -0.28 10.74 5.91
C LEU A 42 -0.05 11.46 7.24
N ARG A 43 -0.98 12.35 7.58
CA ARG A 43 -0.86 13.17 8.79
C ARG A 43 -1.99 12.85 9.77
N GLY A 44 -1.90 13.44 10.96
CA GLY A 44 -2.91 13.28 12.00
C GLY A 44 -2.95 11.85 12.52
N ARG A 45 -4.15 11.31 12.64
CA ARG A 45 -4.33 9.96 13.19
C ARG A 45 -3.64 8.87 12.36
N LEU A 46 -3.43 9.14 11.09
CA LEU A 46 -2.81 8.19 10.19
C LEU A 46 -1.30 8.41 10.03
N HIS A 47 -0.72 9.21 10.90
CA HIS A 47 0.72 9.45 10.91
C HIS A 47 1.49 8.13 10.91
N GLY A 48 2.51 8.04 10.08
CA GLY A 48 3.30 6.82 9.94
C GLY A 48 2.86 5.91 8.82
N LEU A 49 1.65 6.15 8.26
CA LEU A 49 1.20 5.46 7.07
C LEU A 49 1.56 6.26 5.84
N TYR A 50 1.87 5.55 4.77
CA TYR A 50 2.06 6.14 3.45
C TYR A 50 0.93 5.69 2.56
N SER A 51 0.57 6.52 1.58
CA SER A 51 -0.48 6.21 0.62
C SER A 51 0.05 6.43 -0.79
N LEU A 52 -0.20 5.46 -1.66
CA LEU A 52 0.14 5.58 -3.07
C LEU A 52 -1.07 5.20 -3.91
N ARG A 53 -1.40 6.08 -4.85
CA ARG A 53 -2.60 5.92 -5.67
C ARG A 53 -2.29 5.06 -6.90
N VAL A 54 -3.19 4.11 -7.19
CA VAL A 54 -3.14 3.29 -8.40
C VAL A 54 -4.53 3.31 -9.00
N GLY A 55 -4.77 4.19 -9.99
CA GLY A 55 -6.10 4.36 -10.55
C GLY A 55 -7.10 4.78 -9.50
N ALA A 56 -8.18 4.02 -9.35
CA ALA A 56 -9.20 4.28 -8.34
C ALA A 56 -8.89 3.65 -6.98
N TYR A 57 -7.72 3.02 -6.85
CA TYR A 57 -7.33 2.34 -5.63
C TYR A 57 -6.19 3.06 -4.94
N ARG A 58 -6.03 2.78 -3.63
CA ARG A 58 -4.90 3.27 -2.85
C ARG A 58 -4.24 2.12 -2.14
N ILE A 59 -2.91 2.15 -2.14
CA ILE A 59 -2.09 1.23 -1.37
C ILE A 59 -1.64 1.98 -0.12
N PHE A 60 -1.96 1.43 1.05
CA PHE A 60 -1.50 1.97 2.34
C PHE A 60 -0.38 1.11 2.86
N TYR A 61 0.73 1.73 3.20
CA TYR A 61 1.88 0.97 3.67
C TYR A 61 2.64 1.72 4.75
N GLN A 62 3.44 0.98 5.49
CA GLN A 62 4.31 1.51 6.52
C GLN A 62 5.75 1.18 6.15
N LEU A 63 6.66 2.07 6.54
CA LEU A 63 8.08 1.83 6.36
C LEU A 63 8.69 1.50 7.72
N THR A 64 9.50 0.47 7.76
CA THR A 64 10.22 0.07 8.97
C THR A 64 11.70 0.04 8.67
N GLU A 65 12.52 0.11 9.72
CA GLU A 65 13.97 0.02 9.58
C GLU A 65 14.53 1.03 8.58
N SER A 66 14.06 2.28 8.67
CA SER A 66 14.52 3.37 7.80
C SER A 66 14.30 3.06 6.31
N GLY A 67 13.17 2.47 5.99
CA GLY A 67 12.82 2.17 4.59
C GLY A 67 13.34 0.85 4.08
N LYS A 68 13.92 0.03 4.93
CA LYS A 68 14.40 -1.29 4.49
C LYS A 68 13.27 -2.28 4.27
N THR A 69 12.13 -2.07 4.94
CA THR A 69 10.97 -2.93 4.80
C THR A 69 9.74 -2.07 4.49
N VAL A 70 9.00 -2.47 3.46
CA VAL A 70 7.72 -1.90 3.09
C VAL A 70 6.66 -2.91 3.53
N ARG A 71 5.83 -2.52 4.51
CA ARG A 71 4.73 -3.37 4.96
C ARG A 71 3.43 -2.81 4.39
N VAL A 72 2.85 -3.51 3.42
CA VAL A 72 1.58 -3.11 2.84
C VAL A 72 0.46 -3.49 3.80
N ALA A 73 -0.25 -2.49 4.32
CA ALA A 73 -1.27 -2.68 5.34
C ALA A 73 -2.65 -2.91 4.73
N ALA A 74 -2.96 -2.22 3.63
CA ALA A 74 -4.28 -2.33 3.00
C ALA A 74 -4.22 -1.87 1.55
N ILE A 75 -5.14 -2.41 0.75
CA ILE A 75 -5.33 -2.02 -0.66
C ILE A 75 -6.83 -1.78 -0.81
N ARG A 76 -7.24 -0.53 -1.04
CA ARG A 76 -8.65 -0.16 -0.99
C ARG A 76 -9.06 0.71 -2.16
N HIS A 77 -10.32 0.55 -2.55
CA HIS A 77 -10.94 1.48 -3.49
C HIS A 77 -11.06 2.86 -2.84
N ARG A 78 -10.92 3.93 -3.63
CA ARG A 78 -10.93 5.30 -3.11
C ARG A 78 -12.19 5.62 -2.31
N SER A 79 -13.33 5.01 -2.65
CA SER A 79 -14.59 5.28 -1.97
C SER A 79 -14.62 4.77 -0.53
N THR A 80 -13.75 3.81 -0.20
CA THR A 80 -13.70 3.21 1.13
C THR A 80 -12.33 3.37 1.80
N ALA A 81 -11.43 4.11 1.15
CA ALA A 81 -10.02 4.16 1.58
C ALA A 81 -9.86 4.67 3.01
N TYR A 82 -10.67 5.64 3.41
CA TYR A 82 -10.57 6.27 4.73
C TYR A 82 -11.77 5.96 5.62
N GLY A 83 -12.60 4.98 5.24
CA GLY A 83 -13.79 4.62 6.01
C GLY A 83 -13.47 3.95 7.34
N SER A 84 -12.30 3.35 7.46
CA SER A 84 -11.77 2.79 8.71
C SER A 84 -10.27 2.91 8.67
N ASP A 85 -9.61 2.71 9.83
CA ASP A 85 -8.15 2.81 9.90
C ASP A 85 -7.53 1.73 9.00
N PRO A 86 -6.73 2.10 8.00
CA PRO A 86 -6.15 1.12 7.07
C PRO A 86 -4.93 0.38 7.61
N ARG A 87 -4.52 0.66 8.85
CA ARG A 87 -3.35 -0.01 9.43
C ARG A 87 -3.59 -1.44 9.83
#